data_e82beec17f2aa1ec85727c84c3d2ee7f
#
_entry.id   e82beec17f2aa1ec85727c84c3d2ee7f
#
_cell.length_a   1.000
_cell.length_b   1.000
_cell.length_c   1.000
_cell.angle_alpha   90.00
_cell.angle_beta   90.00
_cell.angle_gamma   90.00
#
_symmetry.space_group_name_H-M   'P 1'
#
loop_
_entity.id
_entity.type
_entity.pdbx_description
1 polymer ?
#
loop_
_entity_poly.entity_id
_entity_poly.type
_entity_poly.pdbx_seq_one_letter_code
_entity_poly.pdbx_strand_id
1 'polypeptide(L)'
;MLKPVSEWIKHSFQTVENVSSDSLEQLLKEDRDRVVLVDARSQAEYEVSHIEGAVRVDPDASNMDNVVQQLGLPDVQKENKTVVCYCTVGYHGSQMAQKLSGFLANGSGRHEVLPRVYNLEGGLVKWANERKEIVDGRNKPTALVHPYNQVWGQLLEPELRASF
;
A
#
# COMPACT_ATOMS: atom_id res chain seq x y z
N MET A 1 8.18 -15.39 -11.03
CA MET A 1 6.75 -15.21 -11.36
C MET A 1 6.23 -13.84 -11.02
N LEU A 2 6.54 -13.31 -9.82
CA LEU A 2 6.05 -11.98 -9.42
C LEU A 2 6.71 -10.85 -10.23
N LYS A 3 7.97 -11.00 -10.60
CA LYS A 3 8.70 -9.95 -11.30
C LYS A 3 8.04 -9.50 -12.61
N PRO A 4 7.58 -10.41 -13.50
CA PRO A 4 6.88 -9.98 -14.71
C PRO A 4 5.60 -9.20 -14.42
N VAL A 5 4.88 -9.57 -13.36
CA VAL A 5 3.66 -8.86 -12.94
C VAL A 5 4.02 -7.45 -12.49
N SER A 6 5.06 -7.31 -11.68
CA SER A 6 5.53 -6.00 -11.20
C SER A 6 5.98 -5.11 -12.36
N GLU A 7 6.67 -5.65 -13.34
CA GLU A 7 7.10 -4.89 -14.51
C GLU A 7 5.91 -4.43 -15.36
N TRP A 8 4.91 -5.30 -15.53
CA TRP A 8 3.70 -4.93 -16.24
C TRP A 8 2.95 -3.79 -15.53
N ILE A 9 2.85 -3.85 -14.21
CA ILE A 9 2.21 -2.81 -13.41
C ILE A 9 2.96 -1.48 -13.55
N LYS A 10 4.28 -1.50 -13.45
CA LYS A 10 5.09 -0.28 -13.63
C LYS A 10 4.87 0.34 -14.99
N HIS A 11 4.77 -0.50 -16.02
CA HIS A 11 4.53 -0.02 -17.37
C HIS A 11 3.14 0.61 -17.50
N SER A 12 2.15 0.06 -16.81
CA SER A 12 0.77 0.55 -16.81
C SER A 12 0.61 1.87 -16.04
N PHE A 13 1.48 2.12 -15.07
CA PHE A 13 1.42 3.31 -14.20
C PHE A 13 2.77 4.02 -14.17
N GLN A 14 3.19 4.55 -15.31
CA GLN A 14 4.54 5.11 -15.47
C GLN A 14 4.80 6.35 -14.61
N THR A 15 3.76 7.07 -14.22
CA THR A 15 3.90 8.26 -13.39
C THR A 15 3.96 7.95 -11.90
N VAL A 16 3.69 6.71 -11.51
CA VAL A 16 3.69 6.29 -10.10
C VAL A 16 5.10 5.90 -9.70
N GLU A 17 5.60 6.48 -8.61
CA GLU A 17 6.87 6.07 -8.04
C GLU A 17 6.67 4.83 -7.17
N ASN A 18 7.61 3.91 -7.23
CA ASN A 18 7.57 2.67 -6.47
C ASN A 18 8.64 2.66 -5.40
N VAL A 19 8.33 2.04 -4.27
CA VAL A 19 9.30 1.80 -3.20
C VAL A 19 9.43 0.29 -3.02
N SER A 20 10.66 -0.17 -2.78
CA SER A 20 10.90 -1.60 -2.55
C SER A 20 10.44 -2.00 -1.16
N SER A 21 10.21 -3.31 -0.98
CA SER A 21 9.85 -3.85 0.33
C SER A 21 10.94 -3.58 1.37
N ASP A 22 12.21 -3.71 0.98
CA ASP A 22 13.31 -3.44 1.90
C ASP A 22 13.37 -1.97 2.30
N SER A 23 13.16 -1.06 1.36
CA SER A 23 13.15 0.37 1.65
C SER A 23 12.01 0.75 2.58
N LEU A 24 10.82 0.19 2.36
CA LEU A 24 9.68 0.45 3.24
C LEU A 24 9.94 -0.10 4.64
N GLU A 25 10.46 -1.31 4.74
CA GLU A 25 10.79 -1.90 6.04
C GLU A 25 11.75 -1.01 6.80
N GLN A 26 12.77 -0.50 6.12
CA GLN A 26 13.75 0.40 6.71
C GLN A 26 13.10 1.69 7.22
N LEU A 27 12.23 2.30 6.41
CA LEU A 27 11.49 3.51 6.80
C LEU A 27 10.63 3.27 8.03
N LEU A 28 9.97 2.11 8.10
CA LEU A 28 9.13 1.77 9.24
C LEU A 28 9.95 1.57 10.52
N LYS A 29 11.17 1.08 10.40
CA LYS A 29 12.06 0.91 11.55
C LYS A 29 12.65 2.24 12.03
N GLU A 30 12.99 3.12 11.10
CA GLU A 30 13.67 4.37 11.43
C GLU A 30 12.73 5.51 11.78
N ASP A 31 11.58 5.57 11.11
CA ASP A 31 10.74 6.77 11.17
C ASP A 31 9.26 6.43 10.89
N ARG A 32 8.72 5.50 11.64
CA ARG A 32 7.35 5.02 11.45
C ARG A 32 6.32 6.16 11.47
N ASP A 33 6.54 7.16 12.30
CA ASP A 33 5.58 8.28 12.47
C ASP A 33 5.47 9.13 11.20
N ARG A 34 6.45 9.09 10.33
CA ARG A 34 6.41 9.83 9.06
C ARG A 34 5.83 9.05 7.91
N VAL A 35 5.48 7.78 8.12
CA VAL A 35 4.95 6.93 7.07
C VAL A 35 3.45 6.77 7.24
N VAL A 36 2.70 7.06 6.20
CA VAL A 36 1.26 6.79 6.13
C VAL A 36 1.09 5.61 5.20
N LEU A 37 0.66 4.46 5.75
CA LEU A 37 0.43 3.26 4.97
C LEU A 37 -1.03 3.18 4.54
N VAL A 38 -1.26 2.98 3.25
CA VAL A 38 -2.60 2.86 2.67
C VAL A 38 -2.76 1.47 2.09
N ASP A 39 -3.70 0.71 2.65
CA ASP A 39 -4.04 -0.62 2.16
C ASP A 39 -5.24 -0.49 1.22
N ALA A 40 -4.99 -0.62 -0.08
CA ALA A 40 -6.01 -0.47 -1.11
C ALA A 40 -6.60 -1.82 -1.50
N ARG A 41 -7.16 -2.52 -0.50
CA ARG A 41 -7.80 -3.83 -0.69
C ARG A 41 -9.16 -3.86 -0.01
N SER A 42 -9.88 -4.98 -0.18
CA SER A 42 -11.17 -5.16 0.49
C SER A 42 -11.00 -5.31 2.00
N GLN A 43 -12.09 -5.09 2.72
CA GLN A 43 -12.11 -5.26 4.17
C GLN A 43 -11.76 -6.70 4.56
N ALA A 44 -12.27 -7.69 3.80
CA ALA A 44 -12.00 -9.10 4.09
C ALA A 44 -10.49 -9.41 3.99
N GLU A 45 -9.83 -8.87 2.97
CA GLU A 45 -8.39 -9.06 2.81
C GLU A 45 -7.60 -8.40 3.96
N TYR A 46 -7.99 -7.19 4.31
CA TYR A 46 -7.35 -6.43 5.38
C TYR A 46 -7.45 -7.16 6.73
N GLU A 47 -8.60 -7.76 7.00
CA GLU A 47 -8.83 -8.48 8.26
C GLU A 47 -8.02 -9.76 8.36
N VAL A 48 -7.73 -10.41 7.24
CA VAL A 48 -6.84 -11.58 7.24
C VAL A 48 -5.44 -11.16 7.63
N SER A 49 -4.90 -10.14 6.96
CA SER A 49 -3.62 -9.56 7.34
C SER A 49 -3.34 -8.26 6.60
N HIS A 50 -2.51 -7.44 7.22
CA HIS A 50 -2.04 -6.17 6.65
C HIS A 50 -0.73 -5.78 7.32
N ILE A 51 -0.04 -4.81 6.77
CA ILE A 51 1.15 -4.24 7.42
C ILE A 51 0.67 -3.41 8.61
N GLU A 52 1.27 -3.61 9.76
CA GLU A 52 0.87 -2.93 10.99
C GLU A 52 0.83 -1.40 10.80
N GLY A 53 -0.26 -0.79 11.23
CA GLY A 53 -0.46 0.65 11.10
C GLY A 53 -1.10 1.10 9.80
N ALA A 54 -1.34 0.18 8.85
CA ALA A 54 -1.97 0.54 7.59
C ALA A 54 -3.44 0.90 7.78
N VAL A 55 -3.88 1.91 7.04
CA VAL A 55 -5.28 2.33 6.98
C VAL A 55 -5.89 1.77 5.70
N ARG A 56 -6.97 1.01 5.83
CA ARG A 56 -7.63 0.47 4.65
C ARG A 56 -8.45 1.57 3.95
N VAL A 57 -8.30 1.62 2.65
CA VAL A 57 -9.08 2.50 1.78
C VAL A 57 -9.70 1.64 0.68
N ASP A 58 -10.96 1.89 0.34
CA ASP A 58 -11.63 1.17 -0.72
C ASP A 58 -10.83 1.36 -2.03
N PRO A 59 -10.40 0.27 -2.69
CA PRO A 59 -9.62 0.39 -3.92
C PRO A 59 -10.38 1.12 -5.04
N ASP A 60 -11.70 1.11 -5.00
CA ASP A 60 -12.54 1.80 -5.99
C ASP A 60 -12.93 3.22 -5.56
N ALA A 61 -12.40 3.72 -4.45
CA ALA A 61 -12.72 5.06 -3.96
C ALA A 61 -12.42 6.10 -5.03
N SER A 62 -13.38 6.99 -5.27
CA SER A 62 -13.24 8.08 -6.23
C SER A 62 -13.19 9.45 -5.55
N ASN A 63 -13.70 9.55 -4.33
CA ASN A 63 -13.70 10.82 -3.58
C ASN A 63 -12.40 10.92 -2.77
N MET A 64 -11.41 11.56 -3.36
CA MET A 64 -10.10 11.69 -2.72
C MET A 64 -10.11 12.64 -1.52
N ASP A 65 -11.07 13.57 -1.43
CA ASP A 65 -11.26 14.39 -0.23
C ASP A 65 -11.48 13.51 1.00
N ASN A 66 -12.37 12.53 0.88
CA ASN A 66 -12.65 11.61 1.97
C ASN A 66 -11.42 10.76 2.31
N VAL A 67 -10.70 10.29 1.28
CA VAL A 67 -9.49 9.49 1.48
C VAL A 67 -8.44 10.30 2.22
N VAL A 68 -8.19 11.52 1.79
CA VAL A 68 -7.20 12.40 2.42
C VAL A 68 -7.55 12.66 3.88
N GLN A 69 -8.83 12.90 4.17
CA GLN A 69 -9.28 13.11 5.55
C GLN A 69 -9.13 11.84 6.40
N GLN A 70 -9.48 10.70 5.83
CA GLN A 70 -9.34 9.40 6.50
C GLN A 70 -7.88 9.13 6.87
N LEU A 71 -6.95 9.56 6.03
CA LEU A 71 -5.51 9.37 6.25
C LEU A 71 -4.88 10.44 7.15
N GLY A 72 -5.62 11.49 7.49
CA GLY A 72 -5.08 12.60 8.28
C GLY A 72 -4.09 13.46 7.52
N LEU A 73 -4.12 13.43 6.19
CA LEU A 73 -3.14 14.13 5.37
C LEU A 73 -3.18 15.66 5.49
N PRO A 74 -4.32 16.33 5.75
CA PRO A 74 -4.30 17.78 5.95
C PRO A 74 -3.35 18.24 7.06
N ASP A 75 -3.25 17.48 8.14
CA ASP A 75 -2.36 17.79 9.25
C ASP A 75 -0.93 17.34 8.96
N VAL A 76 -0.80 16.34 8.10
CA VAL A 76 0.44 15.65 7.77
C VAL A 76 1.32 16.49 6.84
N GLN A 77 0.72 17.40 6.06
CA GLN A 77 1.46 18.26 5.13
C GLN A 77 2.52 19.11 5.81
N LYS A 78 2.34 19.41 7.07
CA LYS A 78 3.29 20.22 7.83
C LYS A 78 4.51 19.42 8.30
N GLU A 79 4.45 18.10 8.23
CA GLU A 79 5.45 17.21 8.82
C GLU A 79 6.25 16.38 7.82
N ASN A 80 6.12 16.69 6.54
CA ASN A 80 6.91 16.03 5.51
C ASN A 80 6.70 14.51 5.45
N LYS A 81 5.45 14.07 5.47
CA LYS A 81 5.10 12.64 5.50
C LYS A 81 5.31 11.95 4.16
N THR A 82 5.55 10.65 4.24
CA THR A 82 5.64 9.76 3.09
C THR A 82 4.42 8.84 3.09
N VAL A 83 3.70 8.80 1.98
CA VAL A 83 2.52 7.93 1.82
C VAL A 83 2.93 6.73 0.97
N VAL A 84 2.66 5.53 1.46
CA VAL A 84 2.92 4.31 0.71
C VAL A 84 1.61 3.55 0.57
N CYS A 85 1.17 3.39 -0.68
CA CYS A 85 -0.02 2.60 -1.00
C CYS A 85 0.41 1.19 -1.37
N TYR A 86 -0.39 0.20 -1.00
CA TYR A 86 -0.14 -1.16 -1.42
C TYR A 86 -1.46 -1.93 -1.58
N CYS A 87 -1.38 -3.02 -2.31
CA CYS A 87 -2.48 -3.96 -2.44
C CYS A 87 -1.89 -5.37 -2.51
N THR A 88 -2.56 -6.30 -3.15
CA THR A 88 -2.08 -7.69 -3.22
C THR A 88 -0.77 -7.79 -3.99
N VAL A 89 -0.74 -7.29 -5.24
CA VAL A 89 0.46 -7.36 -6.11
C VAL A 89 0.93 -6.01 -6.63
N GLY A 90 0.17 -4.94 -6.39
CA GLY A 90 0.59 -3.58 -6.75
C GLY A 90 -0.30 -2.81 -7.71
N TYR A 91 -1.29 -3.46 -8.34
CA TYR A 91 -2.15 -2.79 -9.32
C TYR A 91 -3.03 -1.72 -8.65
N HIS A 92 -3.86 -2.13 -7.69
CA HIS A 92 -4.74 -1.21 -6.98
C HIS A 92 -3.94 -0.20 -6.15
N GLY A 93 -2.78 -0.62 -5.64
CA GLY A 93 -1.88 0.29 -4.92
C GLY A 93 -1.34 1.38 -5.83
N SER A 94 -0.93 1.03 -7.04
CA SER A 94 -0.48 1.99 -8.05
C SER A 94 -1.60 2.93 -8.46
N GLN A 95 -2.80 2.39 -8.68
CA GLN A 95 -3.97 3.18 -9.03
C GLN A 95 -4.31 4.19 -7.93
N MET A 96 -4.29 3.75 -6.68
CA MET A 96 -4.54 4.63 -5.54
C MET A 96 -3.45 5.69 -5.41
N ALA A 97 -2.19 5.32 -5.57
CA ALA A 97 -1.08 6.27 -5.54
C ALA A 97 -1.22 7.33 -6.61
N GLN A 98 -1.64 6.94 -7.81
CA GLN A 98 -1.87 7.88 -8.91
C GLN A 98 -2.99 8.87 -8.57
N LYS A 99 -4.12 8.37 -8.04
CA LYS A 99 -5.25 9.22 -7.65
C LYS A 99 -4.86 10.21 -6.55
N LEU A 100 -4.16 9.75 -5.53
CA LEU A 100 -3.73 10.60 -4.43
C LEU A 100 -2.71 11.64 -4.88
N SER A 101 -1.72 11.25 -5.67
CA SER A 101 -0.72 12.19 -6.19
C SER A 101 -1.36 13.29 -7.02
N GLY A 102 -2.29 12.91 -7.90
CA GLY A 102 -2.99 13.87 -8.74
C GLY A 102 -3.85 14.83 -7.91
N PHE A 103 -4.56 14.31 -6.94
CA PHE A 103 -5.41 15.11 -6.07
C PHE A 103 -4.58 16.11 -5.25
N LEU A 104 -3.51 15.65 -4.65
CA LEU A 104 -2.65 16.51 -3.81
C LEU A 104 -1.97 17.59 -4.66
N ALA A 105 -1.51 17.24 -5.87
CA ALA A 105 -0.87 18.20 -6.76
C ALA A 105 -1.85 19.27 -7.23
N ASN A 106 -3.11 18.90 -7.53
CA ASN A 106 -4.11 19.82 -8.02
C ASN A 106 -4.75 20.65 -6.91
N GLY A 107 -4.82 20.10 -5.71
CA GLY A 107 -5.53 20.72 -4.59
C GLY A 107 -4.76 21.81 -3.86
N SER A 108 -3.44 21.78 -3.91
CA SER A 108 -2.64 22.70 -3.11
C SER A 108 -2.46 24.06 -3.76
N GLY A 109 -2.16 24.14 -5.04
CA GLY A 109 -1.89 25.40 -5.73
C GLY A 109 -0.95 26.32 -4.97
N ARG A 110 -0.16 25.81 -4.02
CA ARG A 110 0.60 26.58 -3.05
C ARG A 110 2.01 26.05 -2.94
N HIS A 111 2.85 26.81 -2.30
CA HIS A 111 4.27 26.48 -2.11
C HIS A 111 4.54 25.51 -0.95
N GLU A 112 3.55 24.74 -0.58
CA GLU A 112 3.70 23.76 0.49
C GLU A 112 4.37 22.50 -0.02
N VAL A 113 5.18 21.89 0.84
CA VAL A 113 5.81 20.62 0.52
C VAL A 113 4.73 19.54 0.52
N LEU A 114 4.49 18.95 -0.66
CA LEU A 114 3.50 17.88 -0.78
C LEU A 114 4.06 16.57 -0.25
N PRO A 115 3.21 15.73 0.36
CA PRO A 115 3.64 14.39 0.73
C PRO A 115 4.08 13.63 -0.51
N ARG A 116 5.12 12.82 -0.37
CA ARG A 116 5.50 11.89 -1.43
C ARG A 116 4.58 10.69 -1.37
N VAL A 117 4.13 10.23 -2.53
CA VAL A 117 3.21 9.09 -2.62
C VAL A 117 3.86 8.01 -3.46
N TYR A 118 3.95 6.82 -2.89
CA TYR A 118 4.58 5.65 -3.51
C TYR A 118 3.63 4.48 -3.55
N ASN A 119 3.90 3.56 -4.47
CA ASN A 119 3.32 2.23 -4.44
C ASN A 119 4.38 1.24 -3.95
N LEU A 120 3.99 0.30 -3.11
CA LEU A 120 4.87 -0.79 -2.67
C LEU A 120 5.00 -1.81 -3.79
N GLU A 121 6.18 -1.91 -4.38
CA GLU A 121 6.44 -2.84 -5.47
C GLU A 121 6.26 -4.27 -5.03
N GLY A 122 5.48 -5.02 -5.79
CA GLY A 122 5.19 -6.42 -5.49
C GLY A 122 4.08 -6.62 -4.47
N GLY A 123 3.60 -5.55 -3.87
CA GLY A 123 2.48 -5.58 -2.93
C GLY A 123 2.72 -6.42 -1.70
N LEU A 124 1.64 -6.82 -1.05
CA LEU A 124 1.71 -7.63 0.17
C LEU A 124 2.23 -9.04 -0.13
N VAL A 125 2.05 -9.53 -1.36
CA VAL A 125 2.55 -10.85 -1.77
C VAL A 125 4.08 -10.89 -1.63
N LYS A 126 4.78 -9.92 -2.20
CA LYS A 126 6.24 -9.87 -2.10
C LYS A 126 6.69 -9.68 -0.65
N TRP A 127 6.03 -8.78 0.06
CA TRP A 127 6.32 -8.50 1.47
C TRP A 127 6.23 -9.77 2.32
N ALA A 128 5.14 -10.53 2.16
CA ALA A 128 4.92 -11.76 2.92
C ALA A 128 5.86 -12.88 2.49
N ASN A 129 6.12 -13.02 1.18
CA ASN A 129 7.06 -14.03 0.69
C ASN A 129 8.46 -13.80 1.26
N GLU A 130 8.82 -12.57 1.54
CA GLU A 130 10.10 -12.22 2.16
C GLU A 130 10.06 -12.33 3.69
N ARG A 131 8.95 -12.84 4.23
CA ARG A 131 8.77 -13.07 5.67
C ARG A 131 8.83 -11.82 6.52
N LYS A 132 8.44 -10.68 5.96
CA LYS A 132 8.35 -9.43 6.70
C LYS A 132 7.07 -9.42 7.54
N GLU A 133 7.08 -8.64 8.60
CA GLU A 133 6.00 -8.66 9.59
C GLU A 133 4.66 -8.17 9.05
N ILE A 134 3.60 -8.92 9.33
CA ILE A 134 2.21 -8.54 9.09
C ILE A 134 1.38 -8.92 10.32
N VAL A 135 0.22 -8.26 10.44
CA VAL A 135 -0.70 -8.49 11.55
C VAL A 135 -2.10 -8.78 11.00
N ASP A 136 -2.91 -9.48 11.80
CA ASP A 136 -4.31 -9.74 11.43
C ASP A 136 -5.22 -8.56 11.85
N GLY A 137 -6.52 -8.71 11.66
CA GLY A 137 -7.50 -7.67 11.98
C GLY A 137 -7.59 -7.33 13.47
N ARG A 138 -6.97 -8.13 14.33
CA ARG A 138 -6.88 -7.90 15.77
C ARG A 138 -5.50 -7.39 16.18
N ASN A 139 -4.70 -7.02 15.19
CA ASN A 139 -3.34 -6.49 15.38
C ASN A 139 -2.37 -7.51 15.98
N LYS A 140 -2.61 -8.80 15.75
CA LYS A 140 -1.74 -9.89 16.19
C LYS A 140 -0.88 -10.38 15.03
N PRO A 141 0.38 -10.74 15.28
CA PRO A 141 1.25 -11.25 14.21
C PRO A 141 0.67 -12.48 13.53
N THR A 142 0.78 -12.53 12.22
CA THR A 142 0.34 -13.66 11.41
C THR A 142 1.28 -13.81 10.21
N ALA A 143 1.26 -14.97 9.57
CA ALA A 143 1.98 -15.20 8.32
C ALA A 143 1.04 -15.37 7.14
N LEU A 144 -0.27 -15.47 7.37
CA LEU A 144 -1.24 -15.78 6.32
C LEU A 144 -1.70 -14.54 5.60
N VAL A 145 -1.86 -14.66 4.27
CA VAL A 145 -2.31 -13.57 3.40
C VAL A 145 -3.51 -14.04 2.60
N HIS A 146 -4.54 -13.22 2.52
CA HIS A 146 -5.67 -13.45 1.62
C HIS A 146 -5.16 -13.33 0.19
N PRO A 147 -5.30 -14.38 -0.63
CA PRO A 147 -4.68 -14.38 -1.96
C PRO A 147 -5.41 -13.56 -3.01
N TYR A 148 -6.50 -12.90 -2.66
CA TYR A 148 -7.39 -12.14 -3.55
C TYR A 148 -8.20 -13.07 -4.45
N ASN A 149 -7.51 -13.90 -5.25
CA ASN A 149 -8.11 -14.96 -6.04
C ASN A 149 -7.07 -16.07 -6.22
N GLN A 150 -7.46 -17.16 -6.89
CA GLN A 150 -6.56 -18.29 -7.07
C GLN A 150 -5.38 -17.97 -7.98
N VAL A 151 -5.57 -17.08 -8.94
CA VAL A 151 -4.51 -16.70 -9.87
C VAL A 151 -3.38 -15.97 -9.15
N TRP A 152 -3.72 -14.93 -8.40
CA TRP A 152 -2.72 -14.19 -7.62
C TRP A 152 -2.17 -15.00 -6.47
N GLY A 153 -3.00 -15.91 -5.92
CA GLY A 153 -2.57 -16.80 -4.85
C GLY A 153 -1.39 -17.69 -5.24
N GLN A 154 -1.23 -17.98 -6.52
CA GLN A 154 -0.09 -18.76 -7.01
C GLN A 154 1.25 -18.03 -6.83
N LEU A 155 1.21 -16.72 -6.67
CA LEU A 155 2.42 -15.92 -6.44
C LEU A 155 2.87 -15.93 -4.98
N LEU A 156 1.97 -16.33 -4.06
CA LEU A 156 2.32 -16.53 -2.65
C LEU A 156 2.92 -17.90 -2.42
N GLU A 157 3.88 -17.97 -1.51
CA GLU A 157 4.36 -19.25 -1.02
C GLU A 157 3.16 -20.04 -0.46
N PRO A 158 3.03 -21.34 -0.77
CA PRO A 158 1.81 -22.10 -0.40
C PRO A 158 1.42 -22.02 1.08
N GLU A 159 2.39 -22.04 1.98
CA GLU A 159 2.13 -22.02 3.42
C GLU A 159 1.63 -20.65 3.91
N LEU A 160 1.70 -19.61 3.07
CA LEU A 160 1.23 -18.27 3.43
C LEU A 160 -0.19 -18.00 2.96
N ARG A 161 -0.78 -18.90 2.19
CA ARG A 161 -2.12 -18.72 1.62
C ARG A 161 -3.19 -18.97 2.65
N ALA A 162 -4.00 -17.95 2.95
CA ALA A 162 -5.18 -18.12 3.78
C ALA A 162 -6.29 -18.79 2.97
N SER A 163 -7.16 -19.52 3.66
CA SER A 163 -8.37 -20.07 3.03
C SER A 163 -9.40 -18.95 2.83
N PHE A 164 -10.13 -19.05 1.70
CA PHE A 164 -11.17 -18.08 1.40
C PHE A 164 -12.30 -18.68 0.57
#